data_0528563c2f4da06644105455e706a08a
#
_entry.id   0528563c2f4da06644105455e706a08a
#
_cell.length_a   1.000
_cell.length_b   1.000
_cell.length_c   1.000
_cell.angle_alpha   90.00
_cell.angle_beta   90.00
_cell.angle_gamma   90.00
#
_symmetry.space_group_name_H-M   'P 1'
#
loop_
_entity.id
_entity.type
_entity.pdbx_description
1 polymer ?
#
loop_
_entity_poly.entity_id
_entity_poly.type
_entity_poly.pdbx_seq_one_letter_code
_entity_poly.pdbx_strand_id
1 'polypeptide(L)'
;VNRPFAPVAAARLAGFGNHLASEAVPGALPVGRNSPQRPAFGLYAEQLSGTAFTAPRHENRRSWLYRRRPSAMHGPFAEVSHPGLAPARHLSPNRERWSPHPLPDAPTDWLDGLTLWAATGSAAEGTGVSIFLYACSAPMEGRAFASADGEWLLVPQQGRLRLMTEFGPLDVPPGHIALLPRGVRFRVEVDGPARGWALENHGSPFRLPELGPLGANALASPRDFEAPHAAFEPDGPTRLYLKLGGRLFATDLPHSPFDVAAWHGTLVPFRYDLARFNAMGTVSFDHPDPSIFTVLTSPSDTPGTANCDVVLFPPRWMVAEDTFRPPWFHRNVMSEFMGLISGTYDAKEGGGFAPGGSSLHNRMVAHGPDVESWRRATEAELAPVKLDQGLAFMFETRGPLALSDAALAHPSRQRDYDAAWNGFPPARLP
;
A
#
# COMPACT_ATOMS: atom_id res chain seq x y z
N VAL A 1 -10.91 -31.00 0.60
CA VAL A 1 -9.70 -31.23 -0.22
C VAL A 1 -9.48 -29.99 -1.03
N ASN A 2 -8.62 -29.07 -0.50
CA ASN A 2 -8.22 -27.84 -1.18
C ASN A 2 -7.42 -28.22 -2.42
N ARG A 3 -7.97 -28.00 -3.61
CA ARG A 3 -7.16 -28.00 -4.82
C ARG A 3 -6.41 -26.65 -4.84
N PRO A 4 -5.08 -26.64 -4.93
CA PRO A 4 -4.34 -25.41 -5.14
C PRO A 4 -4.81 -24.81 -6.48
N PHE A 5 -5.02 -23.49 -6.49
CA PHE A 5 -5.29 -22.75 -7.72
C PHE A 5 -4.23 -23.09 -8.75
N ALA A 6 -4.63 -23.58 -9.91
CA ALA A 6 -3.71 -23.70 -11.04
C ALA A 6 -3.19 -22.29 -11.37
N PRO A 7 -1.89 -22.11 -11.66
CA PRO A 7 -1.37 -20.84 -12.09
C PRO A 7 -2.06 -20.44 -13.39
N VAL A 8 -2.95 -19.46 -13.32
CA VAL A 8 -3.56 -18.88 -14.52
C VAL A 8 -2.52 -17.98 -15.15
N ALA A 9 -1.76 -18.50 -16.10
CA ALA A 9 -1.05 -17.72 -17.10
C ALA A 9 -2.07 -17.14 -18.08
N ALA A 10 -3.03 -16.32 -17.58
CA ALA A 10 -4.01 -15.66 -18.42
C ALA A 10 -3.51 -14.25 -18.75
N ALA A 11 -3.86 -13.77 -19.94
CA ALA A 11 -3.68 -12.37 -20.31
C ALA A 11 -4.25 -11.50 -19.19
N ARG A 12 -3.43 -10.59 -18.62
CA ARG A 12 -3.81 -9.76 -17.48
C ARG A 12 -4.63 -8.58 -17.95
N LEU A 13 -5.65 -8.21 -17.17
CA LEU A 13 -6.37 -6.98 -17.40
C LEU A 13 -5.51 -5.82 -16.93
N ALA A 14 -5.23 -4.87 -17.78
CA ALA A 14 -4.33 -3.75 -17.50
C ALA A 14 -5.03 -2.41 -17.71
N GLY A 15 -4.63 -1.42 -16.91
CA GLY A 15 -5.10 -0.05 -17.10
C GLY A 15 -5.69 0.59 -15.84
N PHE A 16 -4.85 1.24 -15.05
CA PHE A 16 -5.30 1.98 -13.87
C PHE A 16 -6.30 3.07 -14.22
N GLY A 17 -7.44 3.07 -13.52
CA GLY A 17 -8.51 4.05 -13.72
C GLY A 17 -9.38 3.83 -14.98
N ASN A 18 -9.08 2.83 -15.80
CA ASN A 18 -9.90 2.47 -16.94
C ASN A 18 -11.17 1.73 -16.52
N HIS A 19 -12.16 1.72 -17.41
CA HIS A 19 -13.31 0.83 -17.28
C HIS A 19 -12.90 -0.56 -17.77
N LEU A 20 -12.75 -1.48 -16.83
CA LEU A 20 -12.40 -2.87 -17.10
C LEU A 20 -13.63 -3.76 -16.96
N ALA A 21 -13.57 -4.94 -17.58
CA ALA A 21 -14.61 -5.95 -17.48
C ALA A 21 -14.01 -7.35 -17.52
N SER A 22 -14.59 -8.26 -16.75
CA SER A 22 -14.19 -9.67 -16.73
C SER A 22 -15.36 -10.58 -16.38
N GLU A 23 -15.38 -11.78 -16.95
CA GLU A 23 -16.33 -12.83 -16.59
C GLU A 23 -15.62 -14.17 -16.43
N ALA A 24 -16.00 -14.90 -15.38
CA ALA A 24 -15.57 -16.28 -15.13
C ALA A 24 -16.46 -17.28 -15.86
N VAL A 25 -17.67 -16.87 -16.20
CA VAL A 25 -18.65 -17.67 -16.94
C VAL A 25 -19.07 -16.89 -18.18
N PRO A 26 -18.82 -17.38 -19.39
CA PRO A 26 -19.20 -16.69 -20.62
C PRO A 26 -20.69 -16.32 -20.64
N GLY A 27 -20.99 -15.04 -20.93
CA GLY A 27 -22.35 -14.52 -20.95
C GLY A 27 -22.91 -14.10 -19.59
N ALA A 28 -22.09 -14.06 -18.53
CA ALA A 28 -22.50 -13.56 -17.23
C ALA A 28 -22.59 -12.03 -17.18
N LEU A 29 -21.82 -11.31 -18.04
CA LEU A 29 -21.90 -9.86 -18.17
C LEU A 29 -23.15 -9.44 -18.96
N PRO A 30 -23.99 -8.57 -18.40
CA PRO A 30 -25.11 -8.00 -19.16
C PRO A 30 -24.66 -7.11 -20.31
N VAL A 31 -25.42 -7.10 -21.39
CA VAL A 31 -25.19 -6.23 -22.54
C VAL A 31 -26.16 -5.04 -22.49
N GLY A 32 -25.64 -3.82 -22.62
CA GLY A 32 -26.39 -2.59 -22.79
C GLY A 32 -27.06 -2.04 -21.52
N ARG A 33 -26.99 -2.72 -20.37
CA ARG A 33 -27.55 -2.26 -19.08
C ARG A 33 -26.83 -2.91 -17.90
N ASN A 34 -26.72 -2.20 -16.79
CA ASN A 34 -26.03 -2.68 -15.58
C ASN A 34 -26.88 -3.64 -14.75
N SER A 35 -28.20 -3.38 -14.65
CA SER A 35 -29.12 -4.15 -13.82
C SER A 35 -30.33 -4.61 -14.63
N PRO A 36 -30.18 -5.60 -15.51
CA PRO A 36 -31.32 -6.15 -16.23
C PRO A 36 -32.32 -6.76 -15.25
N GLN A 37 -33.61 -6.79 -15.62
CA GLN A 37 -34.65 -7.38 -14.78
C GLN A 37 -34.35 -8.85 -14.43
N ARG A 38 -33.75 -9.55 -15.38
CA ARG A 38 -33.36 -10.96 -15.22
C ARG A 38 -31.91 -11.12 -15.69
N PRO A 39 -30.94 -10.99 -14.78
CA PRO A 39 -29.54 -11.29 -15.11
C PRO A 39 -29.36 -12.73 -15.57
N ALA A 40 -28.38 -12.96 -16.42
CA ALA A 40 -28.05 -14.32 -16.86
C ALA A 40 -27.77 -15.23 -15.65
N PHE A 41 -28.07 -16.50 -15.78
CA PHE A 41 -27.85 -17.53 -14.75
C PHE A 41 -28.54 -17.29 -13.40
N GLY A 42 -29.47 -16.33 -13.33
CA GLY A 42 -30.10 -15.93 -12.07
C GLY A 42 -29.19 -15.17 -11.11
N LEU A 43 -28.10 -14.59 -11.64
CA LEU A 43 -27.16 -13.80 -10.85
C LEU A 43 -27.83 -12.52 -10.30
N TYR A 44 -27.27 -12.00 -9.22
CA TYR A 44 -27.68 -10.73 -8.61
C TYR A 44 -26.73 -9.63 -9.05
N ALA A 45 -27.29 -8.55 -9.59
CA ALA A 45 -26.54 -7.36 -9.93
C ALA A 45 -26.35 -6.49 -8.68
N GLU A 46 -25.11 -6.17 -8.35
CA GLU A 46 -24.73 -5.39 -7.18
C GLU A 46 -23.76 -4.28 -7.58
N GLN A 47 -23.95 -3.07 -7.07
CA GLN A 47 -23.04 -1.96 -7.31
C GLN A 47 -22.15 -1.76 -6.08
N LEU A 48 -20.83 -1.71 -6.29
CA LEU A 48 -19.85 -1.23 -5.32
C LEU A 48 -19.42 0.18 -5.73
N SER A 49 -19.69 1.18 -4.88
CA SER A 49 -19.32 2.57 -5.12
C SER A 49 -18.20 3.02 -4.19
N GLY A 50 -17.10 3.48 -4.76
CA GLY A 50 -15.95 4.03 -4.02
C GLY A 50 -15.97 5.54 -3.87
N THR A 51 -16.94 6.21 -4.52
CA THR A 51 -17.17 7.65 -4.44
C THR A 51 -18.65 7.91 -4.20
N ALA A 52 -19.00 9.12 -3.76
CA ALA A 52 -20.39 9.53 -3.65
C ALA A 52 -21.09 9.42 -5.01
N PHE A 53 -22.41 9.13 -5.04
CA PHE A 53 -23.18 9.04 -6.28
C PHE A 53 -23.15 10.33 -7.09
N THR A 54 -22.98 11.46 -6.41
CA THR A 54 -22.92 12.82 -6.99
C THR A 54 -21.51 13.24 -7.43
N ALA A 55 -20.49 12.38 -7.28
CA ALA A 55 -19.16 12.68 -7.76
C ALA A 55 -19.16 13.00 -9.26
N PRO A 56 -18.32 13.95 -9.74
CA PRO A 56 -18.17 14.23 -11.15
C PRO A 56 -17.90 12.96 -11.97
N ARG A 57 -18.43 12.89 -13.18
CA ARG A 57 -18.37 11.67 -13.99
C ARG A 57 -16.95 11.13 -14.17
N HIS A 58 -15.95 11.99 -14.36
CA HIS A 58 -14.56 11.62 -14.57
C HIS A 58 -13.86 11.18 -13.28
N GLU A 59 -14.41 11.50 -12.09
CA GLU A 59 -13.90 11.10 -10.78
C GLU A 59 -14.69 9.94 -10.17
N ASN A 60 -15.88 9.66 -10.69
CA ASN A 60 -16.76 8.64 -10.14
C ASN A 60 -16.15 7.25 -10.29
N ARG A 61 -15.90 6.58 -9.15
CA ARG A 61 -15.35 5.23 -9.06
C ARG A 61 -16.41 4.26 -8.60
N ARG A 62 -16.76 3.32 -9.47
CA ARG A 62 -17.77 2.28 -9.17
C ARG A 62 -17.54 1.05 -10.02
N SER A 63 -18.00 -0.09 -9.52
CA SER A 63 -18.06 -1.34 -10.27
C SER A 63 -19.37 -2.06 -10.03
N TRP A 64 -19.80 -2.81 -11.03
CA TRP A 64 -20.94 -3.71 -10.98
C TRP A 64 -20.43 -5.13 -10.86
N LEU A 65 -20.97 -5.86 -9.87
CA LEU A 65 -20.66 -7.24 -9.57
C LEU A 65 -21.89 -8.10 -9.86
N TYR A 66 -21.71 -9.19 -10.57
CA TYR A 66 -22.76 -10.15 -10.86
C TYR A 66 -22.43 -11.43 -10.11
N ARG A 67 -23.16 -11.64 -9.01
CA ARG A 67 -22.80 -12.63 -8.00
C ARG A 67 -23.90 -13.64 -7.74
N ARG A 68 -23.54 -14.78 -7.18
CA ARG A 68 -24.45 -15.89 -6.89
C ARG A 68 -25.43 -15.56 -5.76
N ARG A 69 -25.04 -14.67 -4.83
CA ARG A 69 -25.87 -14.23 -3.69
C ARG A 69 -25.66 -12.74 -3.44
N PRO A 70 -26.69 -11.98 -3.08
CA PRO A 70 -26.50 -10.58 -2.68
C PRO A 70 -25.59 -10.49 -1.47
N SER A 71 -24.67 -9.52 -1.44
CA SER A 71 -23.79 -9.28 -0.29
C SER A 71 -24.55 -8.94 0.99
N ALA A 72 -25.79 -8.51 0.86
CA ALA A 72 -26.71 -8.26 1.97
C ALA A 72 -27.16 -9.53 2.72
N MET A 73 -26.86 -10.73 2.19
CA MET A 73 -27.19 -11.99 2.84
C MET A 73 -26.17 -12.32 3.94
N HIS A 74 -26.24 -11.59 5.05
CA HIS A 74 -25.47 -11.83 6.25
C HIS A 74 -26.30 -11.58 7.50
N GLY A 75 -25.90 -12.18 8.62
CA GLY A 75 -26.45 -11.87 9.94
C GLY A 75 -25.90 -10.54 10.48
N PRO A 76 -26.32 -10.16 11.69
CA PRO A 76 -25.77 -8.98 12.34
C PRO A 76 -24.28 -9.15 12.60
N PHE A 77 -23.52 -8.06 12.44
CA PHE A 77 -22.13 -8.00 12.84
C PHE A 77 -22.01 -7.80 14.36
N ALA A 78 -21.15 -8.57 15.00
CA ALA A 78 -20.76 -8.38 16.38
C ALA A 78 -19.32 -7.85 16.45
N GLU A 79 -19.05 -6.95 17.37
CA GLU A 79 -17.68 -6.45 17.60
C GLU A 79 -16.78 -7.57 18.13
N VAL A 80 -15.56 -7.62 17.62
CA VAL A 80 -14.53 -8.56 18.06
C VAL A 80 -13.26 -7.80 18.45
N SER A 81 -12.64 -8.22 19.54
CA SER A 81 -11.38 -7.63 19.96
C SER A 81 -10.24 -8.09 19.06
N HIS A 82 -9.37 -7.16 18.72
CA HIS A 82 -8.14 -7.46 17.98
C HIS A 82 -6.98 -6.62 18.55
N PRO A 83 -5.98 -7.25 19.19
CA PRO A 83 -4.92 -6.51 19.88
C PRO A 83 -4.05 -5.66 18.92
N GLY A 84 -3.88 -6.13 17.70
CA GLY A 84 -3.14 -5.41 16.65
C GLY A 84 -3.85 -4.17 16.11
N LEU A 85 -5.11 -3.89 16.48
CA LEU A 85 -5.83 -2.68 16.11
C LEU A 85 -5.91 -1.64 17.22
N ALA A 86 -5.10 -1.79 18.27
CA ALA A 86 -5.03 -0.80 19.36
C ALA A 86 -4.65 0.58 18.81
N PRO A 87 -5.31 1.69 19.24
CA PRO A 87 -5.11 3.00 18.65
C PRO A 87 -3.69 3.54 18.80
N ALA A 88 -3.19 4.22 17.77
CA ALA A 88 -1.95 4.97 17.80
C ALA A 88 -2.19 6.34 18.49
N ARG A 89 -1.46 6.64 19.57
CA ARG A 89 -1.72 7.81 20.43
C ARG A 89 -0.48 8.64 20.75
N HIS A 90 0.72 8.12 20.42
CA HIS A 90 1.98 8.74 20.86
C HIS A 90 2.57 9.60 19.74
N LEU A 91 2.38 10.89 19.83
CA LEU A 91 3.05 11.88 19.00
C LEU A 91 4.41 12.25 19.58
N SER A 92 5.43 12.26 18.72
CA SER A 92 6.77 12.67 19.09
C SER A 92 7.43 13.44 17.95
N PRO A 93 8.23 14.47 18.24
CA PRO A 93 9.12 15.11 17.27
C PRO A 93 10.43 14.33 17.09
N ASN A 94 10.61 13.20 17.76
CA ASN A 94 11.81 12.39 17.63
C ASN A 94 11.76 11.57 16.34
N ARG A 95 12.95 11.34 15.78
CA ARG A 95 13.13 10.43 14.66
C ARG A 95 13.08 9.00 15.17
N GLU A 96 12.37 8.15 14.46
CA GLU A 96 12.17 6.76 14.87
C GLU A 96 12.68 5.79 13.78
N ARG A 97 13.26 4.67 14.21
CA ARG A 97 13.67 3.59 13.31
C ARG A 97 13.51 2.23 13.98
N TRP A 98 13.12 1.26 13.16
CA TRP A 98 12.95 -0.14 13.57
C TRP A 98 13.73 -1.07 12.64
N SER A 99 14.38 -2.06 13.23
CA SER A 99 14.91 -3.21 12.52
C SER A 99 13.77 -4.07 11.97
N PRO A 100 14.04 -5.04 11.08
CA PRO A 100 13.01 -5.88 10.50
C PRO A 100 12.08 -6.50 11.54
N HIS A 101 10.76 -6.42 11.27
CA HIS A 101 9.76 -7.06 12.10
C HIS A 101 9.95 -8.59 12.08
N PRO A 102 9.99 -9.28 13.24
CA PRO A 102 10.20 -10.72 13.27
C PRO A 102 9.02 -11.48 12.63
N LEU A 103 9.31 -12.64 12.07
CA LEU A 103 8.28 -13.56 11.60
C LEU A 103 7.69 -14.31 12.80
N PRO A 104 6.41 -14.73 12.74
CA PRO A 104 5.79 -15.44 13.85
C PRO A 104 6.33 -16.86 13.97
N ASP A 105 6.54 -17.32 15.21
CA ASP A 105 6.95 -18.69 15.53
C ASP A 105 5.78 -19.69 15.45
N ALA A 106 4.55 -19.23 15.66
CA ALA A 106 3.33 -20.02 15.58
C ALA A 106 2.57 -19.75 14.27
N PRO A 107 1.74 -20.69 13.79
CA PRO A 107 0.86 -20.45 12.66
C PRO A 107 -0.03 -19.21 12.92
N THR A 108 0.16 -18.17 12.12
CA THR A 108 -0.51 -16.87 12.26
C THR A 108 -0.97 -16.45 10.87
N ASP A 109 -2.25 -16.18 10.69
CA ASP A 109 -2.73 -15.64 9.42
C ASP A 109 -2.49 -14.12 9.32
N TRP A 110 -2.76 -13.56 8.15
CA TRP A 110 -2.49 -12.15 7.88
C TRP A 110 -3.28 -11.21 8.80
N LEU A 111 -4.56 -11.52 9.11
CA LEU A 111 -5.37 -10.67 9.97
C LEU A 111 -4.86 -10.71 11.42
N ASP A 112 -4.57 -11.90 11.95
CA ASP A 112 -4.07 -12.05 13.32
C ASP A 112 -2.64 -11.51 13.47
N GLY A 113 -1.84 -11.52 12.38
CA GLY A 113 -0.49 -10.96 12.33
C GLY A 113 -0.42 -9.46 12.02
N LEU A 114 -1.58 -8.78 11.89
CA LEU A 114 -1.65 -7.37 11.57
C LEU A 114 -1.49 -6.51 12.84
N THR A 115 -0.59 -5.54 12.82
CA THR A 115 -0.34 -4.63 13.95
C THR A 115 -0.33 -3.19 13.47
N LEU A 116 -1.21 -2.36 14.01
CA LEU A 116 -1.20 -0.92 13.78
C LEU A 116 0.10 -0.33 14.33
N TRP A 117 0.86 0.34 13.48
CA TRP A 117 2.16 0.90 13.81
C TRP A 117 2.10 2.39 14.03
N ALA A 118 1.50 3.10 13.08
CA ALA A 118 1.35 4.54 13.12
C ALA A 118 0.04 4.96 12.46
N ALA A 119 -0.53 6.09 12.87
CA ALA A 119 -1.73 6.63 12.25
C ALA A 119 -1.80 8.15 12.35
N THR A 120 -2.54 8.75 11.42
CA THR A 120 -2.92 10.17 11.45
C THR A 120 -4.33 10.34 10.90
N GLY A 121 -5.00 11.41 11.32
CA GLY A 121 -6.37 11.71 10.87
C GLY A 121 -7.42 10.81 11.53
N SER A 122 -8.55 10.65 10.86
CA SER A 122 -9.72 9.94 11.37
C SER A 122 -10.44 9.20 10.24
N ALA A 123 -10.63 7.90 10.41
CA ALA A 123 -11.45 7.10 9.49
C ALA A 123 -12.91 7.62 9.41
N ALA A 124 -13.46 8.08 10.54
CA ALA A 124 -14.82 8.62 10.60
C ALA A 124 -14.97 9.94 9.82
N GLU A 125 -13.90 10.73 9.73
CA GLU A 125 -13.87 11.99 8.99
C GLU A 125 -13.35 11.81 7.55
N GLY A 126 -12.93 10.62 7.18
CA GLY A 126 -12.39 10.34 5.85
C GLY A 126 -11.06 11.05 5.58
N THR A 127 -10.20 11.19 6.59
CA THR A 127 -8.90 11.88 6.48
C THR A 127 -7.78 11.07 7.10
N GLY A 128 -6.56 11.23 6.57
CA GLY A 128 -5.38 10.58 7.09
C GLY A 128 -5.25 9.12 6.68
N VAL A 129 -4.42 8.40 7.41
CA VAL A 129 -4.07 7.00 7.14
C VAL A 129 -3.81 6.22 8.42
N SER A 130 -3.91 4.90 8.30
CA SER A 130 -3.36 3.95 9.27
C SER A 130 -2.27 3.10 8.60
N ILE A 131 -1.10 3.01 9.22
CA ILE A 131 0.04 2.21 8.75
C ILE A 131 0.19 1.01 9.65
N PHE A 132 0.20 -0.17 9.06
CA PHE A 132 0.34 -1.44 9.75
C PHE A 132 1.62 -2.15 9.33
N LEU A 133 2.18 -2.93 10.23
CA LEU A 133 3.04 -4.05 9.89
C LEU A 133 2.23 -5.34 9.92
N TYR A 134 2.54 -6.27 9.04
CA TYR A 134 2.03 -7.63 9.13
C TYR A 134 3.17 -8.64 9.10
N ALA A 135 2.98 -9.72 9.86
CA ALA A 135 3.81 -10.92 9.80
C ALA A 135 2.91 -12.13 9.95
N CYS A 136 2.95 -13.03 8.97
CA CYS A 136 2.07 -14.20 8.92
C CYS A 136 2.82 -15.43 8.41
N SER A 137 2.31 -16.61 8.71
CA SER A 137 2.90 -17.90 8.31
C SER A 137 1.83 -18.92 7.90
N ALA A 138 0.55 -18.58 8.02
CA ALA A 138 -0.58 -19.42 7.68
C ALA A 138 -1.59 -18.68 6.80
N PRO A 139 -2.37 -19.38 5.95
CA PRO A 139 -3.44 -18.77 5.17
C PRO A 139 -4.65 -18.41 6.06
N MET A 140 -5.45 -17.44 5.61
CA MET A 140 -6.74 -17.09 6.22
C MET A 140 -7.81 -18.14 5.86
N GLU A 141 -7.74 -19.32 6.44
CA GLU A 141 -8.71 -20.39 6.14
C GLU A 141 -10.10 -20.08 6.70
N GLY A 142 -11.15 -20.18 5.86
CA GLY A 142 -12.54 -19.91 6.25
C GLY A 142 -12.78 -18.49 6.75
N ARG A 143 -11.93 -17.54 6.39
CA ARG A 143 -11.98 -16.13 6.82
C ARG A 143 -11.95 -15.20 5.60
N ALA A 144 -12.62 -14.06 5.72
CA ALA A 144 -12.53 -12.97 4.76
C ALA A 144 -12.49 -11.64 5.52
N PHE A 145 -11.86 -10.64 4.95
CA PHE A 145 -11.75 -9.30 5.52
C PHE A 145 -12.20 -8.24 4.52
N ALA A 146 -12.79 -7.17 5.03
CA ALA A 146 -13.07 -5.95 4.29
C ALA A 146 -12.88 -4.74 5.22
N SER A 147 -12.59 -3.58 4.65
CA SER A 147 -12.58 -2.34 5.39
C SER A 147 -13.62 -1.35 4.83
N ALA A 148 -14.43 -0.81 5.71
CA ALA A 148 -15.30 0.33 5.42
C ALA A 148 -14.58 1.68 5.65
N ASP A 149 -13.42 1.67 6.32
CA ASP A 149 -12.68 2.87 6.69
C ASP A 149 -11.84 3.44 5.56
N GLY A 150 -11.23 2.57 4.75
CA GLY A 150 -10.31 3.02 3.71
C GLY A 150 -10.00 1.96 2.66
N GLU A 151 -9.28 2.38 1.63
CA GLU A 151 -8.63 1.46 0.70
C GLU A 151 -7.27 1.01 1.25
N TRP A 152 -6.88 -0.21 0.91
CA TRP A 152 -5.65 -0.82 1.42
C TRP A 152 -4.58 -0.91 0.35
N LEU A 153 -3.38 -0.46 0.69
CA LEU A 153 -2.16 -0.68 -0.08
C LEU A 153 -1.28 -1.67 0.66
N LEU A 154 -0.98 -2.82 0.04
CA LEU A 154 -0.11 -3.85 0.59
C LEU A 154 1.26 -3.79 -0.06
N VAL A 155 2.33 -3.84 0.75
CA VAL A 155 3.73 -3.81 0.32
C VAL A 155 4.47 -5.02 0.90
N PRO A 156 4.48 -6.18 0.23
CA PRO A 156 5.23 -7.34 0.68
C PRO A 156 6.74 -7.08 0.66
N GLN A 157 7.40 -7.44 1.76
CA GLN A 157 8.85 -7.40 1.86
C GLN A 157 9.47 -8.80 1.76
N GLN A 158 8.88 -9.76 2.44
CA GLN A 158 9.29 -11.17 2.43
C GLN A 158 8.07 -12.05 2.30
N GLY A 159 8.20 -13.12 1.52
CA GLY A 159 7.08 -14.01 1.21
C GLY A 159 6.09 -13.40 0.22
N ARG A 160 5.42 -14.25 -0.51
CA ARG A 160 4.39 -13.89 -1.50
C ARG A 160 3.03 -13.87 -0.82
N LEU A 161 2.20 -12.87 -1.14
CA LEU A 161 0.78 -12.85 -0.81
C LEU A 161 -0.03 -13.29 -2.03
N ARG A 162 -0.94 -14.22 -1.85
CA ARG A 162 -2.01 -14.52 -2.79
C ARG A 162 -3.30 -13.95 -2.23
N LEU A 163 -3.84 -12.96 -2.90
CA LEU A 163 -5.07 -12.30 -2.49
C LEU A 163 -6.22 -12.92 -3.28
N MET A 164 -7.16 -13.58 -2.61
CA MET A 164 -8.46 -13.88 -3.18
C MET A 164 -9.39 -12.69 -2.90
N THR A 165 -9.89 -12.06 -3.95
CA THR A 165 -10.82 -10.92 -3.84
C THR A 165 -12.17 -11.26 -4.49
N GLU A 166 -13.18 -10.44 -4.25
CA GLU A 166 -14.48 -10.55 -4.95
C GLU A 166 -14.35 -10.38 -6.47
N PHE A 167 -13.27 -9.74 -6.92
CA PHE A 167 -12.98 -9.54 -8.34
C PHE A 167 -12.17 -10.67 -8.96
N GLY A 168 -11.60 -11.55 -8.14
CA GLY A 168 -10.72 -12.65 -8.52
C GLY A 168 -9.35 -12.58 -7.83
N PRO A 169 -8.45 -13.52 -8.15
CA PRO A 169 -7.16 -13.64 -7.47
C PRO A 169 -6.12 -12.63 -7.98
N LEU A 170 -5.30 -12.13 -7.05
CA LEU A 170 -4.07 -11.37 -7.32
C LEU A 170 -2.89 -12.04 -6.63
N ASP A 171 -1.79 -12.19 -7.34
CA ASP A 171 -0.53 -12.72 -6.82
C ASP A 171 0.45 -11.56 -6.63
N VAL A 172 0.90 -11.33 -5.40
CA VAL A 172 1.67 -10.14 -4.98
C VAL A 172 2.98 -10.57 -4.33
N PRO A 173 4.02 -10.84 -5.10
CA PRO A 173 5.35 -11.16 -4.55
C PRO A 173 6.05 -9.88 -4.03
N PRO A 174 7.14 -10.02 -3.25
CA PRO A 174 8.03 -8.91 -2.95
C PRO A 174 8.45 -8.14 -4.23
N GLY A 175 8.56 -6.81 -4.12
CA GLY A 175 8.79 -5.94 -5.28
C GLY A 175 7.52 -5.55 -6.04
N HIS A 176 6.35 -6.00 -5.57
CA HIS A 176 5.04 -5.55 -6.06
C HIS A 176 4.27 -4.86 -4.93
N ILE A 177 3.30 -4.05 -5.32
CA ILE A 177 2.27 -3.52 -4.42
C ILE A 177 0.90 -3.98 -4.89
N ALA A 178 -0.06 -4.06 -3.96
CA ALA A 178 -1.46 -4.28 -4.29
C ALA A 178 -2.32 -3.18 -3.67
N LEU A 179 -3.26 -2.64 -4.46
CA LEU A 179 -4.25 -1.68 -4.04
C LEU A 179 -5.64 -2.34 -4.02
N LEU A 180 -6.27 -2.37 -2.85
CA LEU A 180 -7.58 -2.97 -2.62
C LEU A 180 -8.57 -1.86 -2.28
N PRO A 181 -9.56 -1.55 -3.12
CA PRO A 181 -10.52 -0.50 -2.85
C PRO A 181 -11.32 -0.72 -1.56
N ARG A 182 -11.75 0.38 -0.93
CA ARG A 182 -12.65 0.37 0.23
C ARG A 182 -13.88 -0.51 -0.04
N GLY A 183 -14.21 -1.38 0.90
CA GLY A 183 -15.36 -2.27 0.84
C GLY A 183 -15.14 -3.58 0.09
N VAL A 184 -14.07 -3.72 -0.67
CA VAL A 184 -13.74 -4.99 -1.33
C VAL A 184 -13.41 -6.05 -0.29
N ARG A 185 -14.06 -7.20 -0.40
CA ARG A 185 -13.77 -8.38 0.42
C ARG A 185 -12.58 -9.12 -0.13
N PHE A 186 -11.67 -9.50 0.75
CA PHE A 186 -10.49 -10.28 0.35
C PHE A 186 -10.04 -11.25 1.45
N ARG A 187 -9.24 -12.21 1.05
CA ARG A 187 -8.54 -13.17 1.89
C ARG A 187 -7.08 -13.20 1.47
N VAL A 188 -6.18 -13.36 2.43
CA VAL A 188 -4.75 -13.51 2.18
C VAL A 188 -4.34 -14.95 2.37
N GLU A 189 -3.70 -15.52 1.36
CA GLU A 189 -3.08 -16.83 1.38
C GLU A 189 -1.57 -16.68 1.24
N VAL A 190 -0.83 -17.52 1.99
CA VAL A 190 0.63 -17.55 1.96
C VAL A 190 1.10 -19.01 1.85
N ASP A 191 2.22 -19.24 1.16
CA ASP A 191 2.86 -20.55 1.05
C ASP A 191 3.90 -20.80 2.15
N GLY A 192 4.13 -19.83 3.03
CA GLY A 192 5.09 -19.84 4.11
C GLY A 192 5.19 -18.47 4.78
N PRO A 193 6.19 -18.26 5.63
CA PRO A 193 6.33 -17.01 6.36
C PRO A 193 6.43 -15.79 5.43
N ALA A 194 5.60 -14.79 5.70
CA ALA A 194 5.54 -13.54 4.96
C ALA A 194 5.43 -12.34 5.91
N ARG A 195 6.02 -11.23 5.55
CA ARG A 195 5.91 -9.94 6.25
C ARG A 195 5.98 -8.78 5.29
N GLY A 196 5.52 -7.65 5.74
CA GLY A 196 5.55 -6.40 4.99
C GLY A 196 4.77 -5.31 5.70
N TRP A 197 4.38 -4.33 4.92
CA TRP A 197 3.61 -3.18 5.38
C TRP A 197 2.26 -3.13 4.70
N ALA A 198 1.31 -2.55 5.39
CA ALA A 198 0.02 -2.21 4.83
C ALA A 198 -0.33 -0.77 5.22
N LEU A 199 -0.87 -0.03 4.28
CA LEU A 199 -1.42 1.29 4.52
C LEU A 199 -2.91 1.27 4.23
N GLU A 200 -3.72 1.78 5.15
CA GLU A 200 -5.12 2.05 4.94
C GLU A 200 -5.32 3.55 4.75
N ASN A 201 -5.76 3.94 3.56
CA ASN A 201 -6.02 5.32 3.20
C ASN A 201 -7.49 5.68 3.51
N HIS A 202 -7.70 6.55 4.49
CA HIS A 202 -9.05 7.00 4.87
C HIS A 202 -9.58 8.12 3.98
N GLY A 203 -8.69 8.80 3.24
CA GLY A 203 -9.01 9.93 2.36
C GLY A 203 -9.63 9.53 1.02
N SER A 204 -9.45 10.39 0.06
CA SER A 204 -9.86 10.15 -1.33
C SER A 204 -9.11 8.97 -1.91
N PRO A 205 -9.71 8.21 -2.86
CA PRO A 205 -9.05 7.10 -3.51
C PRO A 205 -7.72 7.51 -4.16
N PHE A 206 -6.74 6.61 -4.11
CA PHE A 206 -5.48 6.82 -4.82
C PHE A 206 -5.68 7.00 -6.32
N ARG A 207 -4.90 7.90 -6.87
CA ARG A 207 -4.80 8.17 -8.31
C ARG A 207 -3.34 8.29 -8.73
N LEU A 208 -3.08 8.28 -10.02
CA LEU A 208 -1.76 8.63 -10.53
C LEU A 208 -1.50 10.12 -10.31
N PRO A 209 -0.26 10.51 -9.96
CA PRO A 209 0.11 11.91 -9.82
C PRO A 209 0.09 12.65 -11.16
N GLU A 210 0.05 13.97 -11.11
CA GLU A 210 0.20 14.82 -12.29
C GLU A 210 1.61 14.65 -12.88
N LEU A 211 1.70 14.63 -14.21
CA LEU A 211 2.98 14.40 -14.88
C LEU A 211 3.94 15.60 -14.77
N GLY A 212 3.39 16.80 -14.76
CA GLY A 212 4.18 18.02 -14.76
C GLY A 212 5.24 18.06 -15.87
N PRO A 213 6.46 18.51 -15.58
CA PRO A 213 7.55 18.60 -16.58
C PRO A 213 8.13 17.23 -16.96
N LEU A 214 7.79 16.14 -16.27
CA LEU A 214 8.31 14.81 -16.54
C LEU A 214 7.75 14.20 -17.83
N GLY A 215 6.55 14.60 -18.25
CA GLY A 215 5.90 14.10 -19.44
C GLY A 215 5.32 12.68 -19.28
N ALA A 216 4.68 12.21 -20.34
CA ALA A 216 3.84 11.00 -20.32
C ALA A 216 4.58 9.67 -20.17
N ASN A 217 5.89 9.65 -20.35
CA ASN A 217 6.68 8.42 -20.31
C ASN A 217 7.41 8.21 -18.98
N ALA A 218 7.21 9.08 -17.98
CA ALA A 218 7.82 8.99 -16.67
C ALA A 218 6.82 8.47 -15.61
N LEU A 219 7.31 8.17 -14.41
CA LEU A 219 6.54 7.69 -13.28
C LEU A 219 5.90 6.31 -13.53
N ALA A 220 4.77 6.02 -12.87
CA ALA A 220 4.03 4.79 -13.08
C ALA A 220 3.09 4.91 -14.29
N SER A 221 3.20 3.97 -15.24
CA SER A 221 2.29 3.94 -16.39
C SER A 221 0.98 3.23 -16.01
N PRO A 222 -0.20 3.77 -16.40
CA PRO A 222 -1.49 3.11 -16.17
C PRO A 222 -1.54 1.67 -16.69
N ARG A 223 -0.87 1.37 -17.83
CA ARG A 223 -0.85 0.05 -18.45
C ARG A 223 -0.17 -1.04 -17.63
N ASP A 224 0.67 -0.65 -16.65
CA ASP A 224 1.45 -1.59 -15.85
C ASP A 224 0.75 -1.98 -14.55
N PHE A 225 -0.43 -1.40 -14.27
CA PHE A 225 -1.32 -1.83 -13.21
C PHE A 225 -2.22 -2.94 -13.71
N GLU A 226 -2.21 -4.07 -13.03
CA GLU A 226 -2.90 -5.28 -13.43
C GLU A 226 -4.06 -5.59 -12.47
N ALA A 227 -5.27 -5.69 -13.03
CA ALA A 227 -6.48 -6.11 -12.33
C ALA A 227 -6.67 -7.63 -12.42
N PRO A 228 -7.39 -8.25 -11.47
CA PRO A 228 -7.68 -9.68 -11.51
C PRO A 228 -8.67 -10.03 -12.62
N HIS A 229 -8.63 -11.28 -13.09
CA HIS A 229 -9.74 -11.85 -13.84
C HIS A 229 -10.81 -12.34 -12.88
N ALA A 230 -12.08 -12.19 -13.26
CA ALA A 230 -13.20 -12.73 -12.50
C ALA A 230 -13.00 -14.23 -12.24
N ALA A 231 -13.12 -14.60 -10.98
CA ALA A 231 -13.08 -15.97 -10.53
C ALA A 231 -13.90 -16.11 -9.25
N PHE A 232 -14.62 -17.21 -9.13
CA PHE A 232 -15.37 -17.55 -7.93
C PHE A 232 -14.91 -18.89 -7.38
N GLU A 233 -15.10 -19.08 -6.08
CA GLU A 233 -14.74 -20.34 -5.42
C GLU A 233 -15.97 -21.19 -5.08
N PRO A 234 -15.79 -22.49 -4.80
CA PRO A 234 -16.84 -23.34 -4.24
C PRO A 234 -17.37 -22.77 -2.93
N ASP A 235 -18.64 -23.05 -2.64
CA ASP A 235 -19.26 -22.65 -1.39
C ASP A 235 -18.58 -23.29 -0.18
N GLY A 236 -18.44 -22.50 0.87
CA GLY A 236 -17.92 -22.92 2.16
C GLY A 236 -18.23 -21.88 3.22
N PRO A 237 -18.43 -22.28 4.47
CA PRO A 237 -18.68 -21.33 5.55
C PRO A 237 -17.50 -20.40 5.69
N THR A 238 -17.79 -19.10 5.86
CA THR A 238 -16.77 -18.07 5.96
C THR A 238 -17.10 -17.09 7.07
N ARG A 239 -16.16 -16.82 7.96
CA ARG A 239 -16.25 -15.73 8.92
C ARG A 239 -15.78 -14.45 8.25
N LEU A 240 -16.71 -13.52 8.04
CA LEU A 240 -16.43 -12.23 7.42
C LEU A 240 -16.12 -11.19 8.51
N TYR A 241 -14.95 -10.60 8.42
CA TYR A 241 -14.51 -9.49 9.26
C TYR A 241 -14.68 -8.18 8.51
N LEU A 242 -15.25 -7.19 9.18
CA LEU A 242 -15.42 -5.82 8.68
C LEU A 242 -14.76 -4.84 9.64
N LYS A 243 -13.80 -4.07 9.15
CA LYS A 243 -13.24 -2.95 9.89
C LYS A 243 -14.09 -1.70 9.65
N LEU A 244 -14.56 -1.07 10.73
CA LEU A 244 -15.37 0.15 10.70
C LEU A 244 -15.04 1.03 11.92
N GLY A 245 -14.69 2.29 11.66
CA GLY A 245 -14.34 3.26 12.71
C GLY A 245 -13.10 2.85 13.52
N GLY A 246 -12.14 2.17 12.88
CA GLY A 246 -10.94 1.63 13.54
C GLY A 246 -11.18 0.36 14.37
N ARG A 247 -12.42 -0.14 14.44
CA ARG A 247 -12.84 -1.32 15.23
C ARG A 247 -13.12 -2.49 14.29
N LEU A 248 -13.01 -3.69 14.78
CA LEU A 248 -13.26 -4.91 14.02
C LEU A 248 -14.60 -5.53 14.43
N PHE A 249 -15.36 -5.92 13.43
CA PHE A 249 -16.64 -6.61 13.58
C PHE A 249 -16.63 -7.90 12.78
N ALA A 250 -17.40 -8.90 13.17
CA ALA A 250 -17.50 -10.15 12.44
C ALA A 250 -18.93 -10.68 12.36
N THR A 251 -19.20 -11.41 11.28
CA THR A 251 -20.42 -12.18 11.08
C THR A 251 -20.07 -13.51 10.41
N ASP A 252 -20.83 -14.56 10.67
CA ASP A 252 -20.62 -15.87 10.04
C ASP A 252 -21.55 -16.00 8.84
N LEU A 253 -20.95 -16.30 7.67
CA LEU A 253 -21.65 -16.59 6.44
C LEU A 253 -21.70 -18.10 6.21
N PRO A 254 -22.84 -18.69 5.83
CA PRO A 254 -22.91 -20.12 5.48
C PRO A 254 -22.30 -20.42 4.10
N HIS A 255 -21.78 -19.42 3.42
CA HIS A 255 -21.23 -19.50 2.06
C HIS A 255 -19.97 -18.63 1.94
N SER A 256 -19.21 -18.83 0.86
CA SER A 256 -18.10 -17.95 0.53
C SER A 256 -18.60 -16.60 -0.01
N PRO A 257 -18.00 -15.47 0.39
CA PRO A 257 -18.25 -14.15 -0.21
C PRO A 257 -17.53 -13.97 -1.57
N PHE A 258 -16.67 -14.89 -1.98
CA PHE A 258 -15.96 -14.88 -3.27
C PHE A 258 -16.78 -15.62 -4.33
N ASP A 259 -17.98 -15.12 -4.60
CA ASP A 259 -19.00 -15.75 -5.44
C ASP A 259 -19.40 -14.93 -6.67
N VAL A 260 -18.57 -13.96 -7.06
CA VAL A 260 -18.81 -13.06 -8.20
C VAL A 260 -18.41 -13.75 -9.50
N ALA A 261 -19.39 -13.99 -10.36
CA ALA A 261 -19.19 -14.66 -11.66
C ALA A 261 -18.72 -13.69 -12.76
N ALA A 262 -19.02 -12.41 -12.63
CA ALA A 262 -18.57 -11.39 -13.56
C ALA A 262 -18.58 -10.00 -12.89
N TRP A 263 -17.79 -9.07 -13.42
CA TRP A 263 -17.76 -7.71 -12.96
C TRP A 263 -17.31 -6.75 -14.08
N HIS A 264 -17.70 -5.48 -13.99
CA HIS A 264 -17.13 -4.41 -14.78
C HIS A 264 -17.16 -3.09 -14.01
N GLY A 265 -16.22 -2.21 -14.32
CA GLY A 265 -16.19 -0.88 -13.72
C GLY A 265 -14.80 -0.26 -13.66
N THR A 266 -14.73 0.83 -12.91
CA THR A 266 -13.49 1.63 -12.70
C THR A 266 -12.93 1.47 -11.29
N LEU A 267 -13.70 0.88 -10.36
CA LEU A 267 -13.29 0.59 -8.99
C LEU A 267 -12.92 -0.90 -8.90
N VAL A 268 -11.65 -1.20 -9.06
CA VAL A 268 -11.14 -2.57 -9.11
C VAL A 268 -9.84 -2.68 -8.30
N PRO A 269 -9.54 -3.86 -7.73
CA PRO A 269 -8.22 -4.11 -7.15
C PRO A 269 -7.14 -4.10 -8.23
N PHE A 270 -5.96 -3.62 -7.87
CA PHE A 270 -4.79 -3.64 -8.76
C PHE A 270 -3.57 -4.18 -8.04
N ARG A 271 -2.66 -4.77 -8.80
CA ARG A 271 -1.26 -4.93 -8.42
C ARG A 271 -0.37 -4.15 -9.38
N TYR A 272 0.80 -3.76 -8.92
CA TYR A 272 1.78 -3.04 -9.71
C TYR A 272 3.19 -3.57 -9.41
N ASP A 273 3.94 -3.86 -10.46
CA ASP A 273 5.35 -4.27 -10.38
C ASP A 273 6.22 -3.01 -10.26
N LEU A 274 6.85 -2.83 -9.10
CA LEU A 274 7.69 -1.66 -8.80
C LEU A 274 8.92 -1.53 -9.70
N ALA A 275 9.37 -2.61 -10.32
CA ALA A 275 10.47 -2.59 -11.29
C ALA A 275 10.10 -1.86 -12.61
N ARG A 276 8.81 -1.62 -12.85
CA ARG A 276 8.33 -0.89 -14.03
C ARG A 276 8.23 0.62 -13.81
N PHE A 277 8.53 1.09 -12.60
CA PHE A 277 8.50 2.52 -12.30
C PHE A 277 9.64 3.25 -13.02
N ASN A 278 9.30 4.28 -13.81
CA ASN A 278 10.26 5.05 -14.59
C ASN A 278 10.74 6.26 -13.80
N ALA A 279 11.70 6.07 -12.89
CA ALA A 279 12.30 7.15 -12.13
C ALA A 279 13.26 7.99 -12.97
N MET A 280 13.18 9.31 -12.82
CA MET A 280 14.17 10.25 -13.34
C MET A 280 15.10 10.70 -12.22
N GLY A 281 16.33 10.18 -12.18
CA GLY A 281 17.36 10.59 -11.20
C GLY A 281 18.41 11.55 -11.77
N THR A 282 18.19 12.07 -12.98
CA THR A 282 19.23 12.79 -13.72
C THR A 282 18.76 14.17 -14.14
N VAL A 283 19.50 15.20 -13.71
CA VAL A 283 19.42 16.59 -14.17
C VAL A 283 20.83 17.12 -14.33
N SER A 284 21.04 18.19 -15.14
CA SER A 284 22.38 18.74 -15.41
C SER A 284 23.03 19.33 -14.17
N PHE A 285 22.29 20.17 -13.47
CA PHE A 285 22.72 20.79 -12.22
C PHE A 285 21.68 20.55 -11.16
N ASP A 286 22.05 20.51 -9.91
CA ASP A 286 21.16 20.35 -8.79
C ASP A 286 20.58 18.92 -8.62
N HIS A 287 20.01 18.65 -7.47
CA HIS A 287 19.37 17.38 -7.14
C HIS A 287 17.91 17.42 -7.56
N PRO A 288 17.37 16.35 -8.23
CA PRO A 288 15.97 16.31 -8.60
C PRO A 288 15.06 16.36 -7.36
N ASP A 289 13.92 17.03 -7.48
CA ASP A 289 12.90 17.08 -6.43
C ASP A 289 12.29 15.67 -6.18
N PRO A 290 12.04 15.26 -4.92
CA PRO A 290 11.50 13.95 -4.60
C PRO A 290 10.12 13.63 -5.20
N SER A 291 9.38 14.63 -5.68
CA SER A 291 8.08 14.41 -6.37
C SER A 291 8.18 13.48 -7.60
N ILE A 292 9.36 13.41 -8.21
CA ILE A 292 9.63 12.48 -9.33
C ILE A 292 9.58 11.00 -8.95
N PHE A 293 9.46 10.68 -7.66
CA PHE A 293 9.38 9.31 -7.16
C PHE A 293 7.96 8.92 -6.74
N THR A 294 6.96 9.78 -6.95
CA THR A 294 5.56 9.50 -6.56
C THR A 294 4.91 8.48 -7.48
N VAL A 295 4.50 7.34 -6.92
CA VAL A 295 3.79 6.26 -7.64
C VAL A 295 2.29 6.54 -7.68
N LEU A 296 1.71 6.84 -6.52
CA LEU A 296 0.28 7.09 -6.32
C LEU A 296 0.10 8.27 -5.36
N THR A 297 -0.96 9.03 -5.55
CA THR A 297 -1.34 10.15 -4.66
C THR A 297 -2.80 10.05 -4.25
N SER A 298 -3.10 10.29 -2.98
CA SER A 298 -4.45 10.48 -2.45
C SER A 298 -4.66 11.96 -2.20
N PRO A 299 -5.54 12.66 -2.95
CA PRO A 299 -5.78 14.07 -2.76
C PRO A 299 -6.34 14.40 -1.37
N SER A 300 -6.06 15.60 -0.86
CA SER A 300 -6.73 16.16 0.31
C SER A 300 -7.61 17.36 -0.06
N ASP A 301 -8.26 17.94 0.94
CA ASP A 301 -9.03 19.18 0.82
C ASP A 301 -8.14 20.45 0.75
N THR A 302 -6.84 20.29 0.96
CA THR A 302 -5.86 21.37 0.85
C THR A 302 -5.17 21.31 -0.51
N PRO A 303 -5.39 22.26 -1.41
CA PRO A 303 -4.74 22.28 -2.71
C PRO A 303 -3.22 22.21 -2.60
N GLY A 304 -2.58 21.35 -3.42
CA GLY A 304 -1.13 21.17 -3.44
C GLY A 304 -0.55 20.34 -2.28
N THR A 305 -1.41 19.77 -1.42
CA THR A 305 -0.96 18.88 -0.34
C THR A 305 -1.79 17.59 -0.35
N ALA A 306 -1.18 16.47 -0.60
CA ALA A 306 -1.87 15.19 -0.60
C ALA A 306 -2.29 14.77 0.83
N ASN A 307 -3.36 13.97 0.95
CA ASN A 307 -3.65 13.22 2.17
C ASN A 307 -2.52 12.21 2.45
N CYS A 308 -2.12 11.51 1.39
CA CYS A 308 -0.99 10.58 1.41
C CYS A 308 -0.43 10.42 -0.02
N ASP A 309 0.90 10.44 -0.12
CA ASP A 309 1.65 10.04 -1.31
C ASP A 309 2.37 8.71 -1.06
N VAL A 310 2.40 7.88 -2.09
CA VAL A 310 3.18 6.64 -2.12
C VAL A 310 4.39 6.89 -3.01
N VAL A 311 5.56 6.91 -2.39
CA VAL A 311 6.84 7.26 -3.03
C VAL A 311 7.70 6.01 -3.12
N LEU A 312 8.46 5.88 -4.20
CA LEU A 312 9.34 4.77 -4.46
C LEU A 312 10.76 5.24 -4.75
N PHE A 313 11.75 4.64 -4.10
CA PHE A 313 13.17 4.83 -4.41
C PHE A 313 13.72 3.57 -5.08
N PRO A 314 13.57 3.48 -6.43
CA PRO A 314 14.00 2.31 -7.20
C PRO A 314 15.46 2.43 -7.64
N PRO A 315 16.04 1.37 -8.22
CA PRO A 315 17.27 1.45 -8.97
C PRO A 315 17.20 2.55 -10.04
N ARG A 316 18.26 3.40 -10.11
CA ARG A 316 18.28 4.57 -11.00
C ARG A 316 19.67 5.07 -11.28
N TRP A 317 19.84 5.89 -12.32
CA TRP A 317 21.06 6.65 -12.58
C TRP A 317 21.07 7.98 -11.82
N MET A 318 22.23 8.32 -11.27
CA MET A 318 22.51 9.61 -10.63
C MET A 318 23.62 10.32 -11.42
N VAL A 319 23.29 11.46 -12.01
CA VAL A 319 24.17 12.21 -12.94
C VAL A 319 24.06 13.73 -12.73
N ALA A 320 23.86 14.20 -11.51
CA ALA A 320 23.88 15.62 -11.22
C ALA A 320 25.33 16.13 -11.20
N GLU A 321 25.63 17.16 -11.99
CA GLU A 321 26.95 17.77 -12.08
C GLU A 321 27.19 18.69 -10.88
N ASP A 322 28.39 18.67 -10.30
CA ASP A 322 28.79 19.54 -9.19
C ASP A 322 27.73 19.69 -8.08
N THR A 323 27.03 18.59 -7.79
CA THR A 323 25.88 18.59 -6.87
C THR A 323 26.02 17.49 -5.83
N PHE A 324 25.69 17.82 -4.59
CA PHE A 324 25.55 16.83 -3.52
C PHE A 324 24.43 15.84 -3.87
N ARG A 325 24.75 14.55 -4.04
CA ARG A 325 23.81 13.57 -4.65
C ARG A 325 22.86 12.88 -3.71
N PRO A 326 23.18 12.56 -2.43
CA PRO A 326 22.17 12.13 -1.48
C PRO A 326 21.11 13.21 -1.28
N PRO A 327 19.92 12.86 -0.79
CA PRO A 327 18.95 13.87 -0.37
C PRO A 327 19.59 14.86 0.59
N TRP A 328 19.36 16.16 0.38
CA TRP A 328 19.88 17.20 1.26
C TRP A 328 19.23 17.15 2.65
N PHE A 329 19.83 17.81 3.64
CA PHE A 329 19.19 18.03 4.94
C PHE A 329 17.93 18.86 4.75
N HIS A 330 16.81 18.42 5.32
CA HIS A 330 15.54 19.10 5.12
C HIS A 330 14.58 18.96 6.30
N ARG A 331 13.51 19.72 6.22
CA ARG A 331 12.33 19.67 7.07
C ARG A 331 11.13 19.72 6.15
N ASN A 332 10.35 18.67 6.10
CA ASN A 332 9.19 18.52 5.22
C ASN A 332 7.89 18.92 5.95
N VAL A 333 6.96 19.54 5.24
CA VAL A 333 5.61 19.83 5.75
C VAL A 333 4.79 18.56 5.95
N MET A 334 5.16 17.46 5.27
CA MET A 334 4.55 16.15 5.41
C MET A 334 5.40 15.26 6.31
N SER A 335 4.77 14.22 6.89
CA SER A 335 5.46 13.19 7.66
C SER A 335 5.86 12.05 6.74
N GLU A 336 7.01 11.44 6.99
CA GLU A 336 7.64 10.44 6.15
C GLU A 336 7.79 9.11 6.90
N PHE A 337 7.03 8.10 6.51
CA PHE A 337 7.21 6.72 6.95
C PHE A 337 7.83 5.90 5.84
N MET A 338 9.09 5.48 6.03
CA MET A 338 9.85 4.74 5.02
C MET A 338 10.03 3.28 5.40
N GLY A 339 10.03 2.38 4.40
CA GLY A 339 10.39 0.98 4.53
C GLY A 339 11.40 0.55 3.47
N LEU A 340 12.38 -0.27 3.86
CA LEU A 340 13.35 -0.85 2.94
C LEU A 340 12.88 -2.24 2.50
N ILE A 341 12.53 -2.40 1.23
CA ILE A 341 12.05 -3.68 0.67
C ILE A 341 13.22 -4.61 0.42
N SER A 342 14.28 -4.12 -0.21
CA SER A 342 15.47 -4.93 -0.52
C SER A 342 16.72 -4.07 -0.69
N GLY A 343 17.89 -4.69 -0.55
CA GLY A 343 19.19 -4.07 -0.78
C GLY A 343 19.59 -3.06 0.29
N THR A 344 20.19 -1.96 -0.13
CA THR A 344 20.70 -0.88 0.72
C THR A 344 20.11 0.45 0.30
N TYR A 345 19.97 1.38 1.25
CA TYR A 345 19.49 2.74 0.98
C TYR A 345 20.67 3.72 0.99
N ASP A 346 20.84 4.46 -0.09
CA ASP A 346 22.02 5.30 -0.38
C ASP A 346 22.28 6.43 0.62
N ALA A 347 21.23 6.99 1.22
CA ALA A 347 21.38 8.06 2.22
C ALA A 347 21.72 7.57 3.63
N LYS A 348 21.67 6.27 3.89
CA LYS A 348 21.83 5.65 5.22
C LYS A 348 22.42 4.24 5.12
N GLU A 349 23.57 4.12 4.51
CA GLU A 349 24.24 2.81 4.35
C GLU A 349 24.75 2.23 5.66
N GLY A 350 24.93 3.06 6.66
CA GLY A 350 25.32 2.65 8.02
C GLY A 350 24.15 2.49 8.97
N GLY A 351 24.40 1.90 10.14
CA GLY A 351 23.52 2.03 11.30
C GLY A 351 22.18 1.28 11.25
N GLY A 352 22.10 0.14 10.51
CA GLY A 352 21.02 -0.84 10.76
C GLY A 352 19.69 -0.58 10.05
N PHE A 353 19.63 0.19 8.96
CA PHE A 353 18.47 0.23 8.07
C PHE A 353 18.57 -0.95 7.09
N ALA A 354 18.02 -2.09 7.49
CA ALA A 354 18.06 -3.35 6.75
C ALA A 354 16.71 -3.65 6.07
N PRO A 355 16.69 -4.50 5.02
CA PRO A 355 15.43 -4.94 4.40
C PRO A 355 14.41 -5.48 5.41
N GLY A 356 13.21 -4.92 5.40
CA GLY A 356 12.17 -5.16 6.40
C GLY A 356 12.15 -4.14 7.55
N GLY A 357 13.16 -3.28 7.65
CA GLY A 357 13.20 -2.17 8.60
C GLY A 357 12.38 -0.97 8.13
N SER A 358 12.04 -0.10 9.09
CA SER A 358 11.25 1.11 8.86
C SER A 358 11.83 2.32 9.59
N SER A 359 11.54 3.52 9.10
CA SER A 359 11.82 4.78 9.81
C SER A 359 10.65 5.73 9.74
N LEU A 360 10.54 6.62 10.72
CA LEU A 360 9.55 7.69 10.77
C LEU A 360 10.24 9.02 11.07
N HIS A 361 9.99 10.00 10.22
CA HIS A 361 10.32 11.40 10.42
C HIS A 361 9.01 12.20 10.34
N ASN A 362 8.52 12.68 11.47
CA ASN A 362 7.31 13.47 11.49
C ASN A 362 7.52 14.84 10.84
N ARG A 363 6.42 15.49 10.46
CA ARG A 363 6.43 16.81 9.82
C ARG A 363 7.34 17.81 10.57
N MET A 364 8.13 18.57 9.83
CA MET A 364 9.09 19.56 10.33
C MET A 364 10.22 18.99 11.21
N VAL A 365 10.35 17.67 11.33
CA VAL A 365 11.51 17.07 11.99
C VAL A 365 12.69 17.08 11.03
N ALA A 366 13.78 17.72 11.44
CA ALA A 366 14.98 17.83 10.62
C ALA A 366 15.66 16.47 10.45
N HIS A 367 15.97 16.10 9.22
CA HIS A 367 16.71 14.88 8.89
C HIS A 367 17.44 15.01 7.55
N GLY A 368 18.17 13.98 7.15
CA GLY A 368 18.97 13.93 5.94
C GLY A 368 19.95 12.78 5.99
N PRO A 369 21.04 12.81 5.23
CA PRO A 369 22.07 11.78 5.25
C PRO A 369 22.72 11.67 6.62
N ASP A 370 23.17 10.47 7.00
CA ASP A 370 24.00 10.30 8.16
C ASP A 370 25.42 10.87 7.93
N VAL A 371 26.21 10.98 8.99
CA VAL A 371 27.55 11.57 8.95
C VAL A 371 28.47 10.86 7.94
N GLU A 372 28.40 9.55 7.85
CA GLU A 372 29.27 8.76 6.98
C GLU A 372 28.86 8.91 5.50
N SER A 373 27.55 8.85 5.21
CA SER A 373 27.03 9.09 3.87
C SER A 373 27.35 10.52 3.40
N TRP A 374 27.20 11.52 4.29
CA TRP A 374 27.55 12.90 3.99
C TRP A 374 29.04 13.06 3.66
N ARG A 375 29.94 12.48 4.49
CA ARG A 375 31.39 12.57 4.28
C ARG A 375 31.77 11.98 2.92
N ARG A 376 31.35 10.75 2.63
CA ARG A 376 31.63 10.10 1.35
C ARG A 376 31.11 10.91 0.15
N ALA A 377 29.89 11.41 0.25
CA ALA A 377 29.29 12.20 -0.82
C ALA A 377 30.00 13.54 -1.05
N THR A 378 30.51 14.17 0.01
CA THR A 378 31.26 15.42 -0.08
C THR A 378 32.66 15.25 -0.68
N GLU A 379 33.29 14.10 -0.43
CA GLU A 379 34.65 13.78 -0.88
C GLU A 379 34.65 13.02 -2.23
N ALA A 380 33.50 12.60 -2.73
CA ALA A 380 33.38 11.77 -3.93
C ALA A 380 33.80 12.53 -5.21
N GLU A 381 34.58 11.87 -6.06
CA GLU A 381 34.75 12.28 -7.45
C GLU A 381 33.45 11.99 -8.22
N LEU A 382 32.82 13.03 -8.74
CA LEU A 382 31.51 12.90 -9.38
C LEU A 382 31.63 12.30 -10.78
N ALA A 383 31.04 11.12 -10.94
CA ALA A 383 30.86 10.40 -12.20
C ALA A 383 29.41 9.90 -12.29
N PRO A 384 28.88 9.54 -13.47
CA PRO A 384 27.60 8.86 -13.55
C PRO A 384 27.62 7.57 -12.73
N VAL A 385 26.66 7.40 -11.80
CA VAL A 385 26.55 6.23 -10.93
C VAL A 385 25.15 5.62 -11.10
N LYS A 386 25.09 4.30 -11.26
CA LYS A 386 23.85 3.56 -11.18
C LYS A 386 23.65 3.05 -9.76
N LEU A 387 22.59 3.53 -9.11
CA LEU A 387 22.11 2.97 -7.85
C LEU A 387 21.25 1.75 -8.18
N ASP A 388 21.79 0.55 -8.09
CA ASP A 388 21.15 -0.70 -8.50
C ASP A 388 20.85 -1.67 -7.35
N GLN A 389 21.27 -1.33 -6.13
CA GLN A 389 21.26 -2.22 -4.97
C GLN A 389 20.10 -1.97 -4.00
N GLY A 390 19.20 -1.04 -4.25
CA GLY A 390 18.19 -0.67 -3.27
C GLY A 390 16.78 -0.54 -3.86
N LEU A 391 15.79 -0.98 -3.08
CA LEU A 391 14.38 -0.71 -3.32
C LEU A 391 13.74 -0.33 -2.00
N ALA A 392 13.34 0.93 -1.85
CA ALA A 392 12.65 1.45 -0.69
C ALA A 392 11.36 2.16 -1.12
N PHE A 393 10.38 2.20 -0.22
CA PHE A 393 9.19 3.02 -0.39
C PHE A 393 9.06 4.02 0.75
N MET A 394 8.23 5.04 0.55
CA MET A 394 7.87 6.00 1.57
C MET A 394 6.38 6.33 1.46
N PHE A 395 5.71 6.41 2.59
CA PHE A 395 4.40 7.00 2.72
C PHE A 395 4.59 8.42 3.27
N GLU A 396 4.32 9.41 2.44
CA GLU A 396 4.25 10.79 2.87
C GLU A 396 2.83 11.14 3.28
N THR A 397 2.63 11.68 4.48
CA THR A 397 1.30 11.97 5.00
C THR A 397 1.18 13.43 5.42
N ARG A 398 0.03 14.03 5.14
CA ARG A 398 -0.29 15.41 5.51
C ARG A 398 -0.17 15.66 7.01
N GLY A 399 -0.66 14.72 7.83
CA GLY A 399 -0.69 14.85 9.27
C GLY A 399 0.50 14.21 9.96
N PRO A 400 0.84 14.63 11.17
CA PRO A 400 1.84 13.94 11.96
C PRO A 400 1.33 12.53 12.32
N LEU A 401 2.21 11.55 12.23
CA LEU A 401 1.93 10.16 12.55
C LEU A 401 2.14 9.91 14.05
N ALA A 402 1.05 9.56 14.75
CA ALA A 402 1.12 9.04 16.10
C ALA A 402 1.50 7.55 16.06
N LEU A 403 2.32 7.09 16.98
CA LEU A 403 2.71 5.69 17.14
C LEU A 403 1.75 4.95 18.08
N SER A 404 1.60 3.65 17.83
CA SER A 404 0.93 2.74 18.78
C SER A 404 1.86 2.35 19.94
N ASP A 405 1.27 1.83 21.03
CA ASP A 405 2.04 1.23 22.12
C ASP A 405 2.91 0.08 21.62
N ALA A 406 2.42 -0.72 20.67
CA ALA A 406 3.13 -1.82 20.07
C ALA A 406 4.40 -1.34 19.33
N ALA A 407 4.32 -0.26 18.57
CA ALA A 407 5.47 0.30 17.84
C ALA A 407 6.54 0.82 18.80
N LEU A 408 6.14 1.52 19.87
CA LEU A 408 7.06 2.09 20.87
C LEU A 408 7.74 1.04 21.74
N ALA A 409 7.00 -0.01 22.14
CA ALA A 409 7.49 -1.08 22.99
C ALA A 409 8.26 -2.16 22.19
N HIS A 410 8.18 -2.14 20.86
CA HIS A 410 8.72 -3.20 20.01
C HIS A 410 10.23 -3.37 20.21
N PRO A 411 10.74 -4.61 20.39
CA PRO A 411 12.16 -4.85 20.63
C PRO A 411 13.06 -4.50 19.43
N SER A 412 12.50 -4.41 18.22
CA SER A 412 13.23 -3.96 17.02
C SER A 412 13.44 -2.44 16.96
N ARG A 413 12.86 -1.65 17.86
CA ARG A 413 13.04 -0.19 17.87
C ARG A 413 14.47 0.16 18.22
N GLN A 414 15.12 0.95 17.35
CA GLN A 414 16.50 1.41 17.51
C GLN A 414 16.51 2.71 18.32
N ARG A 415 16.82 2.61 19.62
CA ARG A 415 16.76 3.73 20.57
C ARG A 415 17.92 4.73 20.40
N ASP A 416 18.95 4.35 19.67
CA ASP A 416 20.15 5.11 19.38
C ASP A 416 20.17 5.72 17.97
N TYR A 417 19.05 5.72 17.28
CA TYR A 417 18.97 6.18 15.89
C TYR A 417 19.45 7.62 15.71
N ASP A 418 19.23 8.50 16.68
CA ASP A 418 19.73 9.88 16.64
C ASP A 418 21.25 10.00 16.62
N ALA A 419 21.97 8.98 17.03
CA ALA A 419 23.43 8.95 16.95
C ALA A 419 23.96 9.02 15.50
N ALA A 420 23.15 8.67 14.49
CA ALA A 420 23.48 8.77 13.08
C ALA A 420 23.87 10.20 12.64
N TRP A 421 23.45 11.21 13.38
CA TRP A 421 23.76 12.63 13.10
C TRP A 421 24.76 13.24 14.08
N ASN A 422 25.39 12.45 14.94
CA ASN A 422 26.44 12.95 15.82
C ASN A 422 27.76 13.05 15.07
N GLY A 423 28.53 14.10 15.31
CA GLY A 423 29.90 14.23 14.81
C GLY A 423 30.06 15.03 13.51
N PHE A 424 29.03 15.71 13.03
CA PHE A 424 29.19 16.69 11.95
C PHE A 424 30.10 17.84 12.39
N PRO A 425 31.19 18.16 11.64
CA PRO A 425 32.01 19.31 11.95
C PRO A 425 31.26 20.62 11.64
N PRO A 426 31.35 21.63 12.51
CA PRO A 426 30.79 22.94 12.19
C PRO A 426 31.56 23.59 11.03
N ALA A 427 30.85 24.24 10.14
CA ALA A 427 31.45 25.05 9.09
C ALA A 427 32.29 26.17 9.70
N ARG A 428 33.43 26.47 9.09
CA ARG A 428 34.30 27.59 9.47
C ARG A 428 33.97 28.76 8.56
N LEU A 429 33.35 29.77 9.14
CA LEU A 429 33.08 31.00 8.46
C LEU A 429 34.35 31.90 8.53
N PRO A 430 34.57 32.79 7.51
CA PRO A 430 35.70 33.69 7.47
C PRO A 430 35.68 34.71 8.59
#